data_11a6dc33b8a9eda1d0d1590cc5ccf158
#
_entry.id   11a6dc33b8a9eda1d0d1590cc5ccf158
#
_cell.length_a   1.000
_cell.length_b   1.000
_cell.length_c   1.000
_cell.angle_alpha   90.00
_cell.angle_beta   90.00
_cell.angle_gamma   90.00
#
_symmetry.space_group_name_H-M   'P 1'
#
loop_
_entity.id
_entity.type
_entity.pdbx_description
1 polymer ?
#
loop_
_entity_poly.entity_id
_entity_poly.type
_entity_poly.pdbx_seq_one_letter_code
_entity_poly.pdbx_strand_id
1 'polypeptide(L)'
;MTAWGSSGSGFGKFSQPFDIATDSAGNVYVTDFTALANQVQKFSSDGTFLVSWGFLGTGGGGFANPASISIERSNGTVYVTDWGNADQAVQKFTSDGAFLRLWGSTGLGQGEFITPGGSAVDSQGFVYVGDFGENNNIQKFDSDGNFILSWGSPGSNDGQFMNPADIAIDSQGIIYVVDNGNNRIQKFDNNGNFLEKWGTAGSGDGQFNSPAGIAIDSSDNIFIADRANNRIQVLDSNGNFITKWGSTGSGDGQFDNPVGVAVGVDGRVYVTDEGNARIEVFTAG
;
A
#
# COMPACT_ATOMS: atom_id res chain seq x y z
N MET A 1 22.38 -0.02 3.34
CA MET A 1 21.23 -0.67 4.02
C MET A 1 21.17 -0.20 5.47
N THR A 2 20.02 0.17 5.98
CA THR A 2 19.77 0.56 7.38
C THR A 2 18.40 0.09 7.77
N ALA A 3 18.12 -0.06 9.06
CA ALA A 3 16.79 -0.32 9.58
C ALA A 3 16.48 0.60 10.75
N TRP A 4 15.21 0.92 10.96
CA TRP A 4 14.75 1.69 12.10
C TRP A 4 13.36 1.25 12.55
N GLY A 5 13.00 1.59 13.78
CA GLY A 5 11.83 1.09 14.45
C GLY A 5 12.16 -0.09 15.36
N SER A 6 11.24 -0.40 16.22
CA SER A 6 11.29 -1.57 17.13
C SER A 6 9.90 -1.83 17.69
N SER A 7 9.66 -3.03 18.20
CA SER A 7 8.36 -3.39 18.77
C SER A 7 7.93 -2.45 19.90
N GLY A 8 6.68 -1.99 19.86
CA GLY A 8 6.06 -1.13 20.87
C GLY A 8 5.04 -0.14 20.30
N SER A 9 4.41 0.64 21.19
CA SER A 9 3.36 1.62 20.84
C SER A 9 3.80 3.10 20.97
N GLY A 10 5.08 3.36 21.24
CA GLY A 10 5.62 4.73 21.35
C GLY A 10 6.05 5.31 20.01
N PHE A 11 6.42 6.58 20.01
CA PHE A 11 6.95 7.26 18.82
C PHE A 11 8.18 6.56 18.26
N GLY A 12 8.18 6.29 16.97
CA GLY A 12 9.24 5.56 16.28
C GLY A 12 9.28 4.06 16.61
N LYS A 13 8.25 3.54 17.29
CA LYS A 13 8.04 2.10 17.51
C LYS A 13 6.81 1.65 16.75
N PHE A 14 6.76 0.37 16.43
CA PHE A 14 5.66 -0.23 15.70
C PHE A 14 5.11 -1.45 16.44
N SER A 15 3.81 -1.64 16.32
CA SER A 15 3.17 -2.87 16.72
C SER A 15 3.03 -3.82 15.54
N GLN A 16 2.42 -3.33 14.45
CA GLN A 16 2.32 -4.01 13.16
C GLN A 16 2.42 -2.95 12.05
N PRO A 17 3.64 -2.56 11.63
CA PRO A 17 3.79 -1.64 10.51
C PRO A 17 3.27 -2.32 9.25
N PHE A 18 2.20 -1.77 8.66
CA PHE A 18 1.49 -2.46 7.60
C PHE A 18 1.85 -1.88 6.24
N ASP A 19 1.49 -0.63 5.98
CA ASP A 19 1.77 0.00 4.70
C ASP A 19 2.64 1.25 4.86
N ILE A 20 3.26 1.68 3.75
CA ILE A 20 4.28 2.72 3.75
C ILE A 20 4.20 3.55 2.47
N ALA A 21 4.29 4.86 2.60
CA ALA A 21 4.35 5.77 1.47
C ALA A 21 5.40 6.86 1.67
N THR A 22 5.84 7.49 0.57
CA THR A 22 6.80 8.60 0.60
C THR A 22 6.22 9.84 -0.07
N ASP A 23 6.46 11.03 0.51
CA ASP A 23 6.10 12.29 -0.12
C ASP A 23 7.23 12.86 -1.02
N SER A 24 6.93 13.96 -1.71
CA SER A 24 7.90 14.63 -2.59
C SER A 24 9.04 15.33 -1.86
N ALA A 25 8.95 15.50 -0.55
CA ALA A 25 10.02 16.02 0.32
C ALA A 25 10.91 14.90 0.86
N GLY A 26 10.61 13.64 0.57
CA GLY A 26 11.32 12.46 1.04
C GLY A 26 10.91 11.99 2.44
N ASN A 27 9.82 12.52 3.00
CA ASN A 27 9.30 11.98 4.26
C ASN A 27 8.62 10.63 4.02
N VAL A 28 8.64 9.80 5.06
CA VAL A 28 8.11 8.43 5.06
C VAL A 28 6.94 8.36 6.01
N TYR A 29 5.84 7.79 5.56
CA TYR A 29 4.60 7.62 6.32
C TYR A 29 4.30 6.14 6.44
N VAL A 30 3.97 5.69 7.66
CA VAL A 30 3.74 4.28 7.97
C VAL A 30 2.41 4.14 8.70
N THR A 31 1.53 3.27 8.24
CA THR A 31 0.37 2.83 9.00
C THR A 31 0.81 1.77 10.01
N ASP A 32 0.38 1.92 11.25
CA ASP A 32 0.67 0.99 12.32
C ASP A 32 -0.66 0.57 12.98
N PHE A 33 -1.06 -0.68 12.74
CA PHE A 33 -2.35 -1.12 13.19
C PHE A 33 -2.25 -2.21 14.25
N THR A 34 -2.81 -1.96 15.41
CA THR A 34 -3.16 -2.94 16.44
C THR A 34 -4.17 -2.34 17.39
N ALA A 35 -4.77 -3.16 18.25
CA ALA A 35 -5.63 -2.66 19.32
C ALA A 35 -4.99 -1.60 20.24
N LEU A 36 -3.70 -1.28 20.05
CA LEU A 36 -2.95 -0.34 20.91
C LEU A 36 -2.38 0.87 20.15
N ALA A 37 -2.26 0.83 18.83
CA ALA A 37 -1.53 1.87 18.10
C ALA A 37 -2.30 2.51 16.95
N ASN A 38 -3.26 1.93 16.32
CA ASN A 38 -4.13 2.46 15.24
C ASN A 38 -3.81 3.92 14.81
N GLN A 39 -2.65 4.11 14.19
CA GLN A 39 -2.09 5.44 13.89
C GLN A 39 -1.33 5.45 12.57
N VAL A 40 -1.09 6.63 12.07
CA VAL A 40 -0.06 6.90 11.06
C VAL A 40 1.12 7.58 11.76
N GLN A 41 2.32 7.16 11.45
CA GLN A 41 3.55 7.82 11.89
C GLN A 41 4.31 8.36 10.67
N LYS A 42 4.77 9.62 10.77
CA LYS A 42 5.59 10.28 9.75
C LYS A 42 7.02 10.43 10.23
N PHE A 43 7.95 10.16 9.34
CA PHE A 43 9.40 10.22 9.58
C PHE A 43 10.08 11.00 8.46
N SER A 44 11.27 11.53 8.74
CA SER A 44 12.20 11.94 7.70
C SER A 44 12.80 10.70 6.99
N SER A 45 13.49 10.93 5.86
CA SER A 45 14.08 9.86 5.06
C SER A 45 15.16 9.04 5.78
N ASP A 46 15.69 9.52 6.90
CA ASP A 46 16.64 8.82 7.76
C ASP A 46 16.02 8.09 8.96
N GLY A 47 14.66 8.11 9.06
CA GLY A 47 13.92 7.46 10.12
C GLY A 47 13.74 8.30 11.39
N THR A 48 14.07 9.59 11.37
CA THR A 48 13.77 10.48 12.49
C THR A 48 12.27 10.74 12.57
N PHE A 49 11.65 10.44 13.72
CA PHE A 49 10.23 10.68 13.94
C PHE A 49 9.88 12.17 13.85
N LEU A 50 8.81 12.49 13.14
CA LEU A 50 8.33 13.87 12.94
C LEU A 50 6.98 14.12 13.64
N VAL A 51 5.96 13.34 13.31
CA VAL A 51 4.61 13.47 13.84
C VAL A 51 3.84 12.15 13.73
N SER A 52 2.84 11.96 14.57
CA SER A 52 1.85 10.88 14.42
C SER A 52 0.44 11.40 14.63
N TRP A 53 -0.53 10.73 14.05
CA TRP A 53 -1.95 11.00 14.22
C TRP A 53 -2.76 9.72 14.15
N GLY A 54 -3.98 9.78 14.62
CA GLY A 54 -4.87 8.66 14.75
C GLY A 54 -5.00 8.18 16.18
N PHE A 55 -6.09 7.52 16.44
CA PHE A 55 -6.43 6.90 17.71
C PHE A 55 -7.43 5.77 17.44
N LEU A 56 -7.52 4.80 18.34
CA LEU A 56 -8.53 3.74 18.22
C LEU A 56 -9.93 4.35 18.28
N GLY A 57 -10.70 4.25 17.20
CA GLY A 57 -12.03 4.82 17.15
C GLY A 57 -12.63 4.81 15.75
N THR A 58 -13.83 5.37 15.64
CA THR A 58 -14.57 5.57 14.39
C THR A 58 -14.70 7.05 14.09
N GLY A 59 -14.99 7.38 12.82
CA GLY A 59 -15.15 8.76 12.38
C GLY A 59 -13.83 9.48 12.09
N GLY A 60 -13.92 10.78 11.83
CA GLY A 60 -12.78 11.55 11.32
C GLY A 60 -11.57 11.59 12.25
N GLY A 61 -10.46 11.05 11.81
CA GLY A 61 -9.20 10.98 12.55
C GLY A 61 -9.06 9.78 13.48
N GLY A 62 -10.12 9.02 13.73
CA GLY A 62 -10.04 7.72 14.40
C GLY A 62 -9.84 6.59 13.40
N PHE A 63 -9.12 5.55 13.76
CA PHE A 63 -8.92 4.35 12.97
C PHE A 63 -9.33 3.10 13.76
N ALA A 64 -9.94 2.16 13.05
CA ALA A 64 -10.15 0.82 13.58
C ALA A 64 -8.98 -0.10 13.20
N ASN A 65 -8.62 -0.12 11.92
CA ASN A 65 -7.44 -0.81 11.38
C ASN A 65 -6.94 -0.03 10.14
N PRO A 66 -6.05 0.97 10.31
CA PRO A 66 -5.50 1.71 9.17
C PRO A 66 -4.65 0.77 8.32
N ALA A 67 -5.10 0.49 7.10
CA ALA A 67 -4.46 -0.47 6.22
C ALA A 67 -3.48 0.22 5.27
N SER A 68 -3.97 0.75 4.16
CA SER A 68 -3.09 1.36 3.16
C SER A 68 -2.96 2.86 3.35
N ILE A 69 -1.84 3.39 2.87
CA ILE A 69 -1.56 4.82 2.85
C ILE A 69 -1.03 5.24 1.47
N SER A 70 -1.65 6.26 0.89
CA SER A 70 -1.18 6.86 -0.35
C SER A 70 -1.09 8.38 -0.24
N ILE A 71 -0.18 8.99 -1.00
CA ILE A 71 0.13 10.41 -0.90
C ILE A 71 0.04 11.06 -2.28
N GLU A 72 -0.79 12.08 -2.38
CA GLU A 72 -0.84 12.93 -3.56
C GLU A 72 0.42 13.79 -3.61
N ARG A 73 1.34 13.44 -4.50
CA ARG A 73 2.68 14.05 -4.57
C ARG A 73 2.68 15.55 -4.89
N SER A 74 1.61 16.05 -5.50
CA SER A 74 1.48 17.46 -5.91
C SER A 74 1.32 18.43 -4.75
N ASN A 75 0.63 17.99 -3.67
CA ASN A 75 0.23 18.85 -2.56
C ASN A 75 0.46 18.22 -1.17
N GLY A 76 0.91 16.96 -1.12
CA GLY A 76 1.18 16.24 0.12
C GLY A 76 -0.07 15.75 0.86
N THR A 77 -1.23 15.73 0.21
CA THR A 77 -2.45 15.16 0.79
C THR A 77 -2.28 13.66 1.02
N VAL A 78 -2.68 13.20 2.19
CA VAL A 78 -2.57 11.81 2.63
C VAL A 78 -3.95 11.16 2.62
N TYR A 79 -4.04 9.97 2.04
CA TYR A 79 -5.23 9.13 2.06
C TYR A 79 -4.91 7.83 2.79
N VAL A 80 -5.79 7.43 3.71
CA VAL A 80 -5.63 6.21 4.51
C VAL A 80 -6.91 5.39 4.38
N THR A 81 -6.79 4.14 4.01
CA THR A 81 -7.92 3.20 4.08
C THR A 81 -8.02 2.63 5.49
N ASP A 82 -9.23 2.51 6.00
CA ASP A 82 -9.50 1.99 7.34
C ASP A 82 -10.52 0.86 7.25
N TRP A 83 -10.13 -0.35 7.65
CA TRP A 83 -10.98 -1.52 7.64
C TRP A 83 -11.13 -2.08 9.06
N GLY A 84 -12.34 -2.21 9.50
CA GLY A 84 -12.66 -2.77 10.83
C GLY A 84 -13.84 -2.09 11.48
N ASN A 85 -14.71 -2.88 12.07
CA ASN A 85 -15.95 -2.44 12.72
C ASN A 85 -16.95 -1.75 11.76
N ALA A 86 -17.47 -0.57 12.11
CA ALA A 86 -18.62 0.03 11.43
C ALA A 86 -18.24 0.98 10.29
N ASP A 87 -17.00 1.44 10.21
CA ASP A 87 -16.58 2.49 9.27
C ASP A 87 -15.54 1.94 8.27
N GLN A 88 -16.01 1.18 7.29
CA GLN A 88 -15.21 0.79 6.14
C GLN A 88 -15.02 2.03 5.27
N ALA A 89 -13.88 2.72 5.41
CA ALA A 89 -13.76 4.07 4.88
C ALA A 89 -12.37 4.39 4.32
N VAL A 90 -12.33 5.49 3.57
CA VAL A 90 -11.12 6.21 3.23
C VAL A 90 -11.10 7.53 3.97
N GLN A 91 -10.02 7.85 4.62
CA GLN A 91 -9.83 9.11 5.33
C GLN A 91 -8.75 9.96 4.67
N LYS A 92 -9.02 11.25 4.51
CA LYS A 92 -8.15 12.25 3.89
C LYS A 92 -7.58 13.19 4.96
N PHE A 93 -6.26 13.44 4.90
CA PHE A 93 -5.54 14.29 5.85
C PHE A 93 -4.60 15.25 5.12
N THR A 94 -4.18 16.31 5.83
CA THR A 94 -2.99 17.06 5.42
C THR A 94 -1.72 16.24 5.66
N SER A 95 -0.59 16.69 5.13
CA SER A 95 0.73 16.07 5.35
C SER A 95 1.17 16.02 6.83
N ASP A 96 0.53 16.77 7.71
CA ASP A 96 0.80 16.82 9.15
C ASP A 96 -0.30 16.18 9.99
N GLY A 97 -1.24 15.45 9.33
CA GLY A 97 -2.25 14.64 9.99
C GLY A 97 -3.53 15.39 10.41
N ALA A 98 -3.75 16.65 9.96
CA ALA A 98 -5.03 17.29 10.18
C ALA A 98 -6.10 16.63 9.32
N PHE A 99 -7.18 16.16 9.95
CA PHE A 99 -8.30 15.53 9.27
C PHE A 99 -9.00 16.49 8.31
N LEU A 100 -9.27 16.04 7.10
CA LEU A 100 -9.95 16.82 6.06
C LEU A 100 -11.30 16.23 5.68
N ARG A 101 -11.36 14.92 5.46
CA ARG A 101 -12.58 14.26 4.98
C ARG A 101 -12.56 12.75 5.23
N LEU A 102 -13.75 12.17 5.25
CA LEU A 102 -14.00 10.72 5.28
C LEU A 102 -15.10 10.39 4.27
N TRP A 103 -14.96 9.28 3.56
CA TRP A 103 -16.00 8.70 2.71
C TRP A 103 -15.93 7.19 2.73
N GLY A 104 -17.01 6.57 2.32
CA GLY A 104 -17.21 5.13 2.38
C GLY A 104 -18.19 4.73 3.47
N SER A 105 -18.69 3.54 3.37
CA SER A 105 -19.55 2.86 4.36
C SER A 105 -19.53 1.37 4.07
N THR A 106 -19.92 0.56 5.02
CA THR A 106 -20.00 -0.90 4.83
C THR A 106 -21.08 -1.29 3.83
N GLY A 107 -20.71 -2.04 2.79
CA GLY A 107 -21.66 -2.56 1.80
C GLY A 107 -21.01 -2.99 0.48
N LEU A 108 -21.86 -3.38 -0.47
CA LEU A 108 -21.47 -3.88 -1.80
C LEU A 108 -21.74 -2.87 -2.92
N GLY A 109 -22.28 -1.70 -2.59
CA GLY A 109 -22.67 -0.67 -3.53
C GLY A 109 -21.52 0.22 -3.97
N GLN A 110 -21.84 1.18 -4.83
CA GLN A 110 -20.90 2.20 -5.29
C GLN A 110 -20.51 3.13 -4.14
N GLY A 111 -19.22 3.22 -3.86
CA GLY A 111 -18.70 4.00 -2.72
C GLY A 111 -18.85 3.29 -1.37
N GLU A 112 -19.35 2.06 -1.35
CA GLU A 112 -19.36 1.20 -0.16
C GLU A 112 -18.21 0.18 -0.25
N PHE A 113 -17.74 -0.29 0.91
CA PHE A 113 -16.64 -1.24 1.02
C PHE A 113 -16.97 -2.38 1.99
N ILE A 114 -16.40 -3.55 1.74
CA ILE A 114 -16.39 -4.65 2.71
C ILE A 114 -15.08 -4.63 3.50
N THR A 115 -13.96 -4.46 2.81
CA THR A 115 -12.63 -4.42 3.44
C THR A 115 -11.72 -3.57 2.55
N PRO A 116 -11.77 -2.22 2.66
CA PRO A 116 -10.93 -1.35 1.85
C PRO A 116 -9.46 -1.58 2.20
N GLY A 117 -8.69 -2.04 1.22
CA GLY A 117 -7.27 -2.37 1.37
C GLY A 117 -6.36 -1.38 0.68
N GLY A 118 -5.55 -1.84 -0.26
CA GLY A 118 -4.60 -1.02 -0.99
C GLY A 118 -5.21 0.21 -1.65
N SER A 119 -4.48 1.30 -1.65
CA SER A 119 -4.91 2.56 -2.27
C SER A 119 -3.78 3.23 -3.04
N ALA A 120 -4.14 3.95 -4.09
CA ALA A 120 -3.22 4.82 -4.82
C ALA A 120 -3.92 6.12 -5.22
N VAL A 121 -3.14 7.18 -5.41
CA VAL A 121 -3.62 8.45 -5.94
C VAL A 121 -2.79 8.83 -7.17
N ASP A 122 -3.48 9.19 -8.25
CA ASP A 122 -2.81 9.60 -9.49
C ASP A 122 -2.42 11.09 -9.48
N SER A 123 -1.70 11.51 -10.52
CA SER A 123 -1.23 12.90 -10.66
C SER A 123 -2.36 13.93 -10.88
N GLN A 124 -3.57 13.48 -11.12
CA GLN A 124 -4.78 14.31 -11.27
C GLN A 124 -5.59 14.38 -9.98
N GLY A 125 -5.19 13.63 -8.94
CA GLY A 125 -5.86 13.56 -7.64
C GLY A 125 -7.02 12.55 -7.58
N PHE A 126 -7.15 11.65 -8.56
CA PHE A 126 -8.11 10.55 -8.45
C PHE A 126 -7.55 9.47 -7.50
N VAL A 127 -8.41 8.98 -6.63
CA VAL A 127 -8.10 7.97 -5.62
C VAL A 127 -8.65 6.63 -6.05
N TYR A 128 -7.81 5.62 -6.04
CA TYR A 128 -8.15 4.23 -6.36
C TYR A 128 -8.06 3.39 -5.10
N VAL A 129 -9.05 2.56 -4.84
CA VAL A 129 -9.14 1.73 -3.62
C VAL A 129 -9.50 0.31 -4.00
N GLY A 130 -8.69 -0.64 -3.55
CA GLY A 130 -8.99 -2.07 -3.64
C GLY A 130 -9.90 -2.49 -2.49
N ASP A 131 -10.96 -3.21 -2.81
CA ASP A 131 -11.90 -3.73 -1.81
C ASP A 131 -11.87 -5.27 -1.84
N PHE A 132 -11.38 -5.87 -0.76
CA PHE A 132 -11.31 -7.33 -0.71
C PHE A 132 -12.61 -7.94 -0.13
N GLY A 133 -12.55 -9.24 0.15
CA GLY A 133 -13.69 -9.98 0.67
C GLY A 133 -14.71 -10.30 -0.41
N GLU A 134 -15.98 -9.93 -0.24
CA GLU A 134 -17.02 -10.27 -1.19
C GLU A 134 -16.98 -9.42 -2.46
N ASN A 135 -16.55 -8.14 -2.39
CA ASN A 135 -16.50 -7.25 -3.54
C ASN A 135 -15.39 -7.61 -4.54
N ASN A 136 -14.18 -7.82 -4.08
CA ASN A 136 -13.02 -8.09 -4.94
C ASN A 136 -13.00 -7.20 -6.19
N ASN A 137 -13.06 -5.89 -5.98
CA ASN A 137 -13.05 -4.88 -7.04
C ASN A 137 -12.09 -3.73 -6.71
N ILE A 138 -11.91 -2.86 -7.68
CA ILE A 138 -11.24 -1.58 -7.51
C ILE A 138 -12.29 -0.49 -7.71
N GLN A 139 -12.30 0.51 -6.85
CA GLN A 139 -13.17 1.67 -6.95
C GLN A 139 -12.35 2.94 -7.14
N LYS A 140 -12.77 3.80 -8.08
CA LYS A 140 -12.15 5.10 -8.37
C LYS A 140 -13.04 6.23 -7.88
N PHE A 141 -12.41 7.22 -7.24
CA PHE A 141 -13.04 8.42 -6.68
C PHE A 141 -12.33 9.68 -7.16
N ASP A 142 -13.02 10.80 -7.14
CA ASP A 142 -12.35 12.09 -7.20
C ASP A 142 -11.68 12.45 -5.86
N SER A 143 -10.96 13.55 -5.80
CA SER A 143 -10.27 14.02 -4.59
C SER A 143 -11.21 14.41 -3.45
N ASP A 144 -12.50 14.54 -3.73
CA ASP A 144 -13.56 14.82 -2.77
C ASP A 144 -14.31 13.56 -2.33
N GLY A 145 -13.89 12.37 -2.79
CA GLY A 145 -14.48 11.09 -2.43
C GLY A 145 -15.79 10.79 -3.15
N ASN A 146 -16.12 11.50 -4.24
CA ASN A 146 -17.26 11.14 -5.06
C ASN A 146 -16.90 9.96 -5.96
N PHE A 147 -17.74 8.92 -5.95
CA PHE A 147 -17.56 7.72 -6.77
C PHE A 147 -17.59 8.07 -8.27
N ILE A 148 -16.67 7.48 -9.03
CA ILE A 148 -16.57 7.67 -10.49
C ILE A 148 -16.89 6.38 -11.22
N LEU A 149 -16.14 5.30 -10.93
CA LEU A 149 -16.34 4.00 -11.55
C LEU A 149 -15.74 2.88 -10.68
N SER A 150 -16.11 1.64 -10.98
CA SER A 150 -15.48 0.46 -10.41
C SER A 150 -15.30 -0.62 -11.46
N TRP A 151 -14.31 -1.50 -11.25
CA TRP A 151 -14.07 -2.67 -12.08
C TRP A 151 -13.57 -3.83 -11.26
N GLY A 152 -13.64 -5.02 -11.82
CA GLY A 152 -13.29 -6.25 -11.14
C GLY A 152 -14.52 -6.98 -10.59
N SER A 153 -14.30 -8.21 -10.24
CA SER A 153 -15.24 -9.10 -9.57
C SER A 153 -14.49 -10.31 -9.02
N PRO A 154 -15.06 -11.06 -8.08
CA PRO A 154 -14.41 -12.27 -7.56
C PRO A 154 -14.08 -13.28 -8.65
N GLY A 155 -12.82 -13.77 -8.68
CA GLY A 155 -12.39 -14.82 -9.59
C GLY A 155 -10.92 -14.79 -9.98
N SER A 156 -10.55 -15.59 -10.99
CA SER A 156 -9.18 -15.75 -11.48
C SER A 156 -8.98 -15.44 -12.96
N ASN A 157 -10.04 -15.07 -13.69
CA ASN A 157 -9.93 -14.62 -15.08
C ASN A 157 -9.27 -13.23 -15.16
N ASP A 158 -8.99 -12.78 -16.38
CA ASP A 158 -8.49 -11.43 -16.62
C ASP A 158 -9.52 -10.39 -16.15
N GLY A 159 -9.06 -9.40 -15.38
CA GLY A 159 -9.93 -8.39 -14.76
C GLY A 159 -10.73 -8.86 -13.55
N GLN A 160 -10.61 -10.13 -13.12
CA GLN A 160 -11.16 -10.63 -11.87
C GLN A 160 -10.08 -10.67 -10.80
N PHE A 161 -10.46 -10.58 -9.53
CA PHE A 161 -9.54 -10.56 -8.40
C PHE A 161 -9.91 -11.59 -7.33
N MET A 162 -8.89 -11.96 -6.58
CA MET A 162 -9.01 -12.64 -5.30
C MET A 162 -8.14 -11.89 -4.29
N ASN A 163 -8.77 -11.10 -3.43
CA ASN A 163 -8.10 -10.23 -2.47
C ASN A 163 -7.12 -9.24 -3.14
N PRO A 164 -7.59 -8.20 -3.86
CA PRO A 164 -6.74 -7.15 -4.40
C PRO A 164 -6.08 -6.37 -3.25
N ALA A 165 -4.80 -6.65 -3.00
CA ALA A 165 -4.12 -6.24 -1.77
C ALA A 165 -3.57 -4.82 -1.82
N ASP A 166 -2.94 -4.42 -2.94
CA ASP A 166 -2.35 -3.10 -3.07
C ASP A 166 -2.37 -2.60 -4.51
N ILE A 167 -2.17 -1.28 -4.70
CA ILE A 167 -2.28 -0.59 -5.98
C ILE A 167 -1.12 0.38 -6.13
N ALA A 168 -0.52 0.40 -7.32
CA ALA A 168 0.43 1.44 -7.71
C ALA A 168 0.07 2.00 -9.09
N ILE A 169 0.51 3.23 -9.38
CA ILE A 169 0.25 3.94 -10.64
C ILE A 169 1.57 4.45 -11.19
N ASP A 170 1.84 4.15 -12.46
CA ASP A 170 3.06 4.59 -13.14
C ASP A 170 2.97 6.04 -13.65
N SER A 171 4.07 6.51 -14.24
CA SER A 171 4.19 7.87 -14.79
C SER A 171 3.21 8.15 -15.95
N GLN A 172 2.66 7.12 -16.56
CA GLN A 172 1.70 7.21 -17.67
C GLN A 172 0.23 7.08 -17.22
N GLY A 173 0.00 6.87 -15.91
CA GLY A 173 -1.34 6.68 -15.35
C GLY A 173 -1.88 5.26 -15.52
N ILE A 174 -1.01 4.29 -15.76
CA ILE A 174 -1.36 2.87 -15.78
C ILE A 174 -1.42 2.35 -14.35
N ILE A 175 -2.44 1.55 -14.07
CA ILE A 175 -2.76 1.04 -12.74
C ILE A 175 -2.29 -0.41 -12.63
N TYR A 176 -1.50 -0.70 -11.61
CA TYR A 176 -1.02 -2.02 -11.27
C TYR A 176 -1.67 -2.48 -9.98
N VAL A 177 -2.31 -3.64 -9.99
CA VAL A 177 -3.03 -4.20 -8.85
C VAL A 177 -2.39 -5.51 -8.43
N VAL A 178 -2.04 -5.62 -7.17
CA VAL A 178 -1.61 -6.88 -6.55
C VAL A 178 -2.83 -7.76 -6.32
N ASP A 179 -2.99 -8.80 -7.10
CA ASP A 179 -4.05 -9.81 -6.98
C ASP A 179 -3.52 -10.97 -6.11
N ASN A 180 -3.51 -10.72 -4.78
CA ASN A 180 -2.82 -11.53 -3.77
C ASN A 180 -3.21 -13.00 -3.83
N GLY A 181 -4.50 -13.32 -3.80
CA GLY A 181 -4.98 -14.70 -3.77
C GLY A 181 -4.75 -15.46 -5.08
N ASN A 182 -4.56 -14.74 -6.20
CA ASN A 182 -4.18 -15.34 -7.48
C ASN A 182 -2.67 -15.33 -7.73
N ASN A 183 -1.87 -14.80 -6.80
CA ASN A 183 -0.40 -14.73 -6.88
C ASN A 183 0.09 -14.07 -8.18
N ARG A 184 -0.50 -12.91 -8.52
CA ARG A 184 -0.19 -12.19 -9.77
C ARG A 184 -0.34 -10.67 -9.59
N ILE A 185 0.19 -9.92 -10.54
CA ILE A 185 -0.06 -8.50 -10.74
C ILE A 185 -0.93 -8.36 -11.99
N GLN A 186 -1.95 -7.52 -11.94
CA GLN A 186 -2.76 -7.16 -13.10
C GLN A 186 -2.60 -5.67 -13.42
N LYS A 187 -2.57 -5.35 -14.72
CA LYS A 187 -2.35 -4.03 -15.28
C LYS A 187 -3.62 -3.54 -15.96
N PHE A 188 -4.00 -2.28 -15.70
CA PHE A 188 -5.22 -1.65 -16.23
C PHE A 188 -4.95 -0.24 -16.72
N ASP A 189 -5.76 0.24 -17.65
CA ASP A 189 -5.84 1.67 -17.95
C ASP A 189 -6.66 2.41 -16.87
N ASN A 190 -6.71 3.73 -16.95
CA ASN A 190 -7.42 4.59 -15.98
C ASN A 190 -8.95 4.50 -16.06
N ASN A 191 -9.50 3.72 -17.00
CA ASN A 191 -10.91 3.40 -17.15
C ASN A 191 -11.23 1.98 -16.65
N GLY A 192 -10.24 1.26 -16.10
CA GLY A 192 -10.40 -0.11 -15.59
C GLY A 192 -10.38 -1.19 -16.68
N ASN A 193 -9.97 -0.88 -17.92
CA ASN A 193 -9.81 -1.90 -18.94
C ASN A 193 -8.53 -2.70 -18.68
N PHE A 194 -8.67 -4.04 -18.65
CA PHE A 194 -7.54 -4.96 -18.49
C PHE A 194 -6.56 -4.83 -19.65
N LEU A 195 -5.26 -4.74 -19.34
CA LEU A 195 -4.18 -4.65 -20.32
C LEU A 195 -3.32 -5.91 -20.31
N GLU A 196 -2.83 -6.32 -19.14
CA GLU A 196 -1.85 -7.39 -19.01
C GLU A 196 -1.85 -7.97 -17.58
N LYS A 197 -1.24 -9.15 -17.42
CA LYS A 197 -0.98 -9.76 -16.11
C LYS A 197 0.36 -10.46 -16.07
N TRP A 198 0.99 -10.47 -14.89
CA TRP A 198 2.27 -11.13 -14.64
C TRP A 198 2.23 -11.92 -13.34
N GLY A 199 3.01 -12.98 -13.28
CA GLY A 199 3.17 -13.77 -12.09
C GLY A 199 2.34 -15.06 -12.10
N THR A 200 2.84 -16.01 -11.36
CA THR A 200 2.20 -17.28 -11.04
C THR A 200 2.64 -17.69 -9.64
N ALA A 201 1.90 -18.58 -9.00
CA ALA A 201 2.27 -19.10 -7.68
C ALA A 201 3.64 -19.79 -7.69
N GLY A 202 4.52 -19.44 -6.77
CA GLY A 202 5.82 -20.08 -6.62
C GLY A 202 6.88 -19.19 -5.95
N SER A 203 8.13 -19.64 -6.02
CA SER A 203 9.31 -18.96 -5.44
C SER A 203 10.41 -18.63 -6.46
N GLY A 204 10.20 -18.93 -7.74
CA GLY A 204 11.10 -18.55 -8.84
C GLY A 204 11.06 -17.05 -9.13
N ASP A 205 11.87 -16.60 -10.10
CA ASP A 205 11.88 -15.22 -10.58
C ASP A 205 10.57 -14.93 -11.32
N GLY A 206 9.90 -13.82 -10.98
CA GLY A 206 8.57 -13.48 -11.49
C GLY A 206 7.43 -14.38 -10.99
N GLN A 207 7.70 -15.31 -10.06
CA GLN A 207 6.66 -16.05 -9.34
C GLN A 207 6.45 -15.42 -7.95
N PHE A 208 5.24 -15.49 -7.43
CA PHE A 208 4.87 -14.89 -6.15
C PHE A 208 4.20 -15.89 -5.21
N ASN A 209 4.29 -15.60 -3.92
CA ASN A 209 3.53 -16.30 -2.89
C ASN A 209 2.92 -15.27 -1.94
N SER A 210 1.61 -15.08 -2.07
CA SER A 210 0.87 -14.04 -1.32
C SER A 210 1.52 -12.64 -1.42
N PRO A 211 1.74 -12.10 -2.65
CA PRO A 211 2.31 -10.76 -2.82
C PRO A 211 1.40 -9.74 -2.13
N ALA A 212 1.99 -8.75 -1.44
CA ALA A 212 1.24 -7.77 -0.65
C ALA A 212 1.37 -6.36 -1.21
N GLY A 213 2.46 -5.65 -0.93
CA GLY A 213 2.67 -4.27 -1.34
C GLY A 213 3.29 -4.13 -2.73
N ILE A 214 3.05 -3.01 -3.37
CA ILE A 214 3.62 -2.64 -4.67
C ILE A 214 3.99 -1.16 -4.70
N ALA A 215 5.17 -0.85 -5.25
CA ALA A 215 5.61 0.53 -5.52
C ALA A 215 6.24 0.63 -6.91
N ILE A 216 6.26 1.85 -7.44
CA ILE A 216 6.85 2.15 -8.74
C ILE A 216 7.84 3.30 -8.57
N ASP A 217 9.04 3.14 -9.12
CA ASP A 217 10.07 4.18 -9.10
C ASP A 217 9.91 5.17 -10.29
N SER A 218 10.77 6.18 -10.35
CA SER A 218 10.76 7.20 -11.41
C SER A 218 11.18 6.67 -12.79
N SER A 219 11.66 5.44 -12.88
CA SER A 219 12.01 4.73 -14.12
C SER A 219 10.95 3.71 -14.53
N ASP A 220 9.80 3.73 -13.85
CA ASP A 220 8.69 2.78 -14.00
C ASP A 220 9.10 1.31 -13.70
N ASN A 221 10.13 1.09 -12.84
CA ASN A 221 10.40 -0.22 -12.28
C ASN A 221 9.42 -0.52 -11.13
N ILE A 222 8.97 -1.76 -11.04
CA ILE A 222 7.91 -2.20 -10.16
C ILE A 222 8.49 -3.07 -9.05
N PHE A 223 8.36 -2.61 -7.81
CA PHE A 223 8.83 -3.25 -6.59
C PHE A 223 7.65 -3.95 -5.94
N ILE A 224 7.79 -5.24 -5.63
CA ILE A 224 6.72 -6.07 -5.10
C ILE A 224 7.20 -6.77 -3.83
N ALA A 225 6.48 -6.59 -2.74
CA ALA A 225 6.66 -7.35 -1.52
C ALA A 225 6.06 -8.76 -1.71
N ASP A 226 6.92 -9.73 -1.97
CA ASP A 226 6.57 -11.14 -2.14
C ASP A 226 6.54 -11.81 -0.75
N ARG A 227 5.46 -11.51 -0.02
CA ARG A 227 5.30 -11.62 1.43
C ARG A 227 5.67 -13.00 1.96
N ALA A 228 5.03 -14.05 1.47
CA ALA A 228 5.25 -15.40 1.99
C ALA A 228 6.59 -16.02 1.54
N ASN A 229 7.28 -15.40 0.56
CA ASN A 229 8.65 -15.74 0.20
C ASN A 229 9.70 -14.88 0.93
N ASN A 230 9.27 -13.95 1.79
CA ASN A 230 10.14 -13.06 2.58
C ASN A 230 11.19 -12.33 1.73
N ARG A 231 10.75 -11.72 0.63
CA ARG A 231 11.63 -11.03 -0.32
C ARG A 231 10.93 -9.88 -1.02
N ILE A 232 11.71 -9.00 -1.62
CA ILE A 232 11.24 -8.02 -2.60
C ILE A 232 11.68 -8.50 -3.98
N GLN A 233 10.81 -8.41 -4.97
CA GLN A 233 11.13 -8.59 -6.38
C GLN A 233 10.97 -7.27 -7.13
N VAL A 234 11.83 -7.03 -8.13
CA VAL A 234 11.73 -5.87 -9.03
C VAL A 234 11.53 -6.38 -10.45
N LEU A 235 10.51 -5.84 -11.10
CA LEU A 235 10.20 -6.08 -12.51
C LEU A 235 10.32 -4.77 -13.30
N ASP A 236 10.54 -4.85 -14.59
CA ASP A 236 10.36 -3.69 -15.48
C ASP A 236 8.87 -3.45 -15.81
N SER A 237 8.56 -2.38 -16.53
CA SER A 237 7.20 -2.01 -16.93
C SER A 237 6.53 -2.99 -17.91
N ASN A 238 7.29 -3.98 -18.43
CA ASN A 238 6.80 -5.08 -19.27
C ASN A 238 6.68 -6.40 -18.48
N GLY A 239 6.93 -6.38 -17.15
CA GLY A 239 6.85 -7.57 -16.30
C GLY A 239 8.09 -8.47 -16.34
N ASN A 240 9.19 -8.06 -16.97
CA ASN A 240 10.42 -8.83 -16.96
C ASN A 240 11.13 -8.68 -15.61
N PHE A 241 11.60 -9.81 -15.06
CA PHE A 241 12.35 -9.83 -13.83
C PHE A 241 13.69 -9.08 -13.97
N ILE A 242 13.96 -8.16 -13.03
CA ILE A 242 15.23 -7.42 -12.95
C ILE A 242 16.11 -7.97 -11.84
N THR A 243 15.60 -7.95 -10.60
CA THR A 243 16.35 -8.37 -9.41
C THR A 243 15.42 -8.75 -8.26
N LYS A 244 16.00 -9.34 -7.22
CA LYS A 244 15.32 -9.62 -5.96
C LYS A 244 16.31 -9.61 -4.81
N TRP A 245 15.82 -9.34 -3.61
CA TRP A 245 16.57 -9.47 -2.36
C TRP A 245 15.64 -9.84 -1.21
N GLY A 246 16.22 -10.28 -0.12
CA GLY A 246 15.53 -10.72 1.08
C GLY A 246 15.61 -12.23 1.29
N SER A 247 15.48 -12.61 2.52
CA SER A 247 15.35 -14.00 2.99
C SER A 247 14.72 -13.98 4.37
N THR A 248 14.17 -15.09 4.80
CA THR A 248 13.54 -15.21 6.14
C THR A 248 14.53 -14.93 7.27
N GLY A 249 14.16 -14.05 8.19
CA GLY A 249 14.94 -13.76 9.38
C GLY A 249 14.74 -12.36 9.95
N SER A 250 15.59 -11.98 10.91
CA SER A 250 15.56 -10.68 11.59
C SER A 250 16.86 -9.88 11.47
N GLY A 251 17.85 -10.39 10.72
CA GLY A 251 19.09 -9.64 10.41
C GLY A 251 18.87 -8.61 9.32
N ASP A 252 19.93 -7.82 9.03
CA ASP A 252 19.89 -6.82 7.96
C ASP A 252 19.63 -7.50 6.60
N GLY A 253 18.61 -7.00 5.86
CA GLY A 253 18.18 -7.56 4.59
C GLY A 253 17.44 -8.89 4.69
N GLN A 254 17.04 -9.29 5.89
CA GLN A 254 16.14 -10.41 6.12
C GLN A 254 14.76 -9.88 6.53
N PHE A 255 13.71 -10.59 6.18
CA PHE A 255 12.34 -10.21 6.47
C PHE A 255 11.58 -11.31 7.22
N ASP A 256 10.60 -10.87 7.99
CA ASP A 256 9.51 -11.69 8.51
C ASP A 256 8.18 -11.03 8.14
N ASN A 257 7.53 -11.54 7.12
CA ASN A 257 6.32 -10.94 6.53
C ASN A 257 6.52 -9.49 6.03
N PRO A 258 7.30 -9.20 4.98
CA PRO A 258 7.33 -7.88 4.36
C PRO A 258 5.96 -7.57 3.73
N VAL A 259 5.36 -6.41 4.06
CA VAL A 259 4.00 -6.05 3.61
C VAL A 259 4.04 -4.87 2.66
N GLY A 260 4.26 -3.65 3.15
CA GLY A 260 4.32 -2.45 2.34
C GLY A 260 5.71 -2.23 1.76
N VAL A 261 5.77 -1.63 0.58
CA VAL A 261 6.99 -1.18 -0.06
C VAL A 261 6.76 0.23 -0.63
N ALA A 262 7.74 1.12 -0.48
CA ALA A 262 7.71 2.45 -1.08
C ALA A 262 9.06 2.84 -1.64
N VAL A 263 9.07 3.65 -2.70
CA VAL A 263 10.30 4.21 -3.28
C VAL A 263 10.31 5.71 -3.09
N GLY A 264 11.35 6.21 -2.42
CA GLY A 264 11.56 7.62 -2.20
C GLY A 264 12.07 8.35 -3.45
N VAL A 265 11.95 9.68 -3.44
CA VAL A 265 12.46 10.55 -4.53
C VAL A 265 13.97 10.47 -4.70
N ASP A 266 14.68 10.00 -3.69
CA ASP A 266 16.12 9.76 -3.67
C ASP A 266 16.53 8.34 -4.12
N GLY A 267 15.55 7.53 -4.55
CA GLY A 267 15.72 6.15 -4.98
C GLY A 267 15.86 5.13 -3.84
N ARG A 268 15.73 5.54 -2.58
CA ARG A 268 15.69 4.59 -1.45
C ARG A 268 14.42 3.78 -1.50
N VAL A 269 14.53 2.49 -1.18
CA VAL A 269 13.40 1.59 -1.05
C VAL A 269 13.15 1.32 0.42
N TYR A 270 11.96 1.61 0.88
CA TYR A 270 11.49 1.40 2.24
C TYR A 270 10.53 0.21 2.28
N VAL A 271 10.72 -0.70 3.22
CA VAL A 271 9.91 -1.91 3.35
C VAL A 271 9.42 -2.04 4.79
N THR A 272 8.13 -2.22 4.98
CA THR A 272 7.60 -2.62 6.28
C THR A 272 7.88 -4.10 6.50
N ASP A 273 8.62 -4.40 7.55
CA ASP A 273 8.95 -5.76 8.00
C ASP A 273 8.08 -6.07 9.22
N GLU A 274 6.83 -6.49 8.93
CA GLU A 274 5.74 -6.57 9.90
C GLU A 274 6.11 -7.45 11.10
N GLY A 275 6.61 -8.66 10.86
CA GLY A 275 6.94 -9.61 11.93
C GLY A 275 8.12 -9.18 12.79
N ASN A 276 9.02 -8.36 12.26
CA ASN A 276 10.15 -7.79 13.00
C ASN A 276 9.86 -6.38 13.57
N ALA A 277 8.66 -5.83 13.32
CA ALA A 277 8.21 -4.51 13.78
C ALA A 277 9.20 -3.37 13.46
N ARG A 278 9.68 -3.31 12.22
CA ARG A 278 10.67 -2.33 11.76
C ARG A 278 10.44 -1.90 10.31
N ILE A 279 11.13 -0.86 9.90
CA ILE A 279 11.27 -0.47 8.50
C ILE A 279 12.69 -0.76 8.06
N GLU A 280 12.85 -1.52 6.99
CA GLU A 280 14.15 -1.69 6.32
C GLU A 280 14.30 -0.73 5.15
N VAL A 281 15.52 -0.17 5.00
CA VAL A 281 15.83 0.83 3.98
C VAL A 281 17.01 0.34 3.13
N PHE A 282 16.75 0.28 1.83
CA PHE A 282 17.73 -0.12 0.82
C PHE A 282 18.07 1.08 -0.06
N THR A 283 19.33 1.22 -0.41
CA THR A 283 19.76 2.16 -1.46
C THR A 283 19.86 1.38 -2.76
N ALA A 284 19.31 1.90 -3.84
CA ALA A 284 19.62 1.40 -5.17
C ALA A 284 21.15 1.52 -5.35
N GLY A 285 21.80 0.40 -5.58
CA GLY A 285 23.24 0.32 -5.81
C GLY A 285 23.61 0.83 -7.19
#